data_1f8631d3abfa6208426d8c35ffefd8d7
#
_entry.id   1f8631d3abfa6208426d8c35ffefd8d7
#
_cell.length_a   1.000
_cell.length_b   1.000
_cell.length_c   1.000
_cell.angle_alpha   90.00
_cell.angle_beta   90.00
_cell.angle_gamma   90.00
#
_symmetry.space_group_name_H-M   'P 1'
#
loop_
_entity.id
_entity.type
_entity.pdbx_description
1 polymer ?
#
loop_
_entity_poly.entity_id
_entity_poly.type
_entity_poly.pdbx_seq_one_letter_code
_entity_poly.pdbx_strand_id
1 'polypeptide(L)'
;MSPSPPAASPARRVRRWLLRLFILVVCIVVAGVVWNSPIAESPRALWRLSQMPVPTALPVPVAGVPARQVADTFGAPRGRDRTHAGVDIFAKRGTEVRSATPGIVADIRESGLGGRQVWVMGPARERYYYAHLDDWRDGLARGDVIEQGTVLGYVGDTGNAKGTPPHLHWGIYGADGAYDPLPLLKAWPDTP
;
A
#
# COMPACT_ATOMS: atom_id res chain seq x y z
N MET A 1 -23.88 62.96 -11.18
CA MET A 1 -22.44 62.61 -11.15
C MET A 1 -22.14 62.12 -9.75
N SER A 2 -21.92 60.82 -9.59
CA SER A 2 -21.51 60.23 -8.28
C SER A 2 -20.01 60.41 -8.06
N PRO A 3 -19.58 60.85 -6.89
CA PRO A 3 -18.16 61.08 -6.62
C PRO A 3 -17.41 59.77 -6.61
N SER A 4 -16.22 59.73 -7.29
CA SER A 4 -15.32 58.58 -7.28
C SER A 4 -14.82 58.29 -5.87
N PRO A 5 -14.71 57.03 -5.48
CA PRO A 5 -14.22 56.67 -4.14
C PRO A 5 -12.74 57.14 -3.93
N PRO A 6 -12.37 57.62 -2.73
CA PRO A 6 -11.04 58.12 -2.48
C PRO A 6 -9.99 57.02 -2.59
N ALA A 7 -8.89 57.29 -3.30
CA ALA A 7 -7.76 56.36 -3.46
C ALA A 7 -7.13 56.03 -2.08
N ALA A 8 -6.93 54.73 -1.81
CA ALA A 8 -6.35 54.31 -0.56
C ALA A 8 -4.94 54.87 -0.35
N SER A 9 -4.68 55.46 0.81
CA SER A 9 -3.38 56.07 1.13
C SER A 9 -2.22 55.08 1.06
N PRO A 10 -1.03 55.50 0.64
CA PRO A 10 0.13 54.62 0.48
C PRO A 10 0.47 53.84 1.76
N ALA A 11 0.30 54.44 2.95
CA ALA A 11 0.50 53.79 4.22
C ALA A 11 -0.45 52.59 4.45
N ARG A 12 -1.72 52.69 4.02
CA ARG A 12 -2.69 51.57 4.10
C ARG A 12 -2.32 50.45 3.16
N ARG A 13 -1.75 50.71 1.98
CA ARG A 13 -1.28 49.68 1.04
C ARG A 13 -0.08 48.94 1.63
N VAL A 14 0.93 49.65 2.15
CA VAL A 14 2.12 49.04 2.78
C VAL A 14 1.71 48.16 3.97
N ARG A 15 0.83 48.64 4.87
CA ARG A 15 0.36 47.83 6.01
C ARG A 15 -0.37 46.55 5.56
N ARG A 16 -1.16 46.62 4.49
CA ARG A 16 -1.82 45.41 3.92
C ARG A 16 -0.81 44.43 3.32
N TRP A 17 0.24 44.91 2.66
CA TRP A 17 1.31 44.09 2.13
C TRP A 17 2.11 43.39 3.25
N LEU A 18 2.49 44.11 4.28
CA LEU A 18 3.18 43.56 5.45
C LEU A 18 2.33 42.50 6.17
N LEU A 19 1.04 42.77 6.35
CA LEU A 19 0.11 41.78 6.93
C LEU A 19 0.01 40.52 6.07
N ARG A 20 -0.10 40.67 4.75
CA ARG A 20 -0.13 39.52 3.83
C ARG A 20 1.15 38.71 3.87
N LEU A 21 2.30 39.38 3.88
CA LEU A 21 3.60 38.72 4.03
C LEU A 21 3.71 37.96 5.35
N PHE A 22 3.31 38.60 6.45
CA PHE A 22 3.29 37.96 7.76
C PHE A 22 2.39 36.72 7.77
N ILE A 23 1.16 36.83 7.26
CA ILE A 23 0.25 35.67 7.14
C ILE A 23 0.89 34.55 6.29
N LEU A 24 1.50 34.89 5.16
CA LEU A 24 2.16 33.92 4.31
C LEU A 24 3.30 33.19 5.04
N VAL A 25 4.14 33.93 5.76
CA VAL A 25 5.23 33.36 6.58
C VAL A 25 4.67 32.43 7.66
N VAL A 26 3.63 32.86 8.38
CA VAL A 26 2.97 32.02 9.39
C VAL A 26 2.39 30.75 8.75
N CYS A 27 1.72 30.85 7.60
CA CYS A 27 1.19 29.68 6.89
C CYS A 27 2.30 28.71 6.47
N ILE A 28 3.44 29.22 5.99
CA ILE A 28 4.59 28.38 5.59
C ILE A 28 5.17 27.65 6.82
N VAL A 29 5.34 28.37 7.92
CA VAL A 29 5.85 27.77 9.17
C VAL A 29 4.90 26.70 9.70
N VAL A 30 3.59 26.99 9.77
CA VAL A 30 2.57 26.04 10.20
C VAL A 30 2.54 24.82 9.28
N ALA A 31 2.56 25.04 7.96
CA ALA A 31 2.62 23.94 6.99
C ALA A 31 3.88 23.07 7.18
N GLY A 32 5.04 23.70 7.44
CA GLY A 32 6.28 22.98 7.74
C GLY A 32 6.20 22.17 9.03
N VAL A 33 5.62 22.72 10.09
CA VAL A 33 5.42 22.01 11.37
C VAL A 33 4.47 20.82 11.18
N VAL A 34 3.34 21.03 10.51
CA VAL A 34 2.37 19.95 10.23
C VAL A 34 3.01 18.86 9.35
N TRP A 35 3.74 19.25 8.31
CA TRP A 35 4.42 18.30 7.42
C TRP A 35 5.44 17.42 8.16
N ASN A 36 6.13 17.94 9.18
CA ASN A 36 7.11 17.20 9.98
C ASN A 36 6.51 16.51 11.22
N SER A 37 5.20 16.59 11.41
CA SER A 37 4.50 15.94 12.51
C SER A 37 4.11 14.49 12.17
N PRO A 38 3.80 13.64 13.17
CA PRO A 38 3.25 12.29 12.96
C PRO A 38 1.95 12.28 12.12
N ILE A 39 1.15 13.34 12.21
CA ILE A 39 -0.11 13.49 11.45
C ILE A 39 0.12 13.41 9.93
N ALA A 40 1.27 13.86 9.44
CA ALA A 40 1.61 13.85 8.03
C ALA A 40 2.39 12.58 7.59
N GLU A 41 2.55 11.58 8.45
CA GLU A 41 3.32 10.37 8.12
C GLU A 41 2.73 9.62 6.92
N SER A 42 1.45 9.27 6.96
CA SER A 42 0.78 8.58 5.85
C SER A 42 0.72 9.42 4.55
N PRO A 43 0.38 10.73 4.57
CA PRO A 43 0.50 11.59 3.38
C PRO A 43 1.91 11.64 2.79
N ARG A 44 2.96 11.76 3.62
CA ARG A 44 4.36 11.74 3.16
C ARG A 44 4.73 10.39 2.53
N ALA A 45 4.34 9.28 3.19
CA ALA A 45 4.57 7.95 2.68
C ALA A 45 3.86 7.75 1.34
N LEU A 46 2.60 8.16 1.22
CA LEU A 46 1.84 8.08 -0.02
C LEU A 46 2.50 8.87 -1.16
N TRP A 47 2.96 10.09 -0.86
CA TRP A 47 3.70 10.90 -1.85
C TRP A 47 4.99 10.20 -2.25
N ARG A 48 5.80 9.71 -1.30
CA ARG A 48 7.04 8.97 -1.57
C ARG A 48 6.79 7.74 -2.43
N LEU A 49 5.82 6.91 -2.08
CA LEU A 49 5.44 5.70 -2.83
C LEU A 49 5.00 6.03 -4.26
N SER A 50 4.29 7.13 -4.45
CA SER A 50 3.85 7.56 -5.79
C SER A 50 4.98 8.00 -6.71
N GLN A 51 6.16 8.34 -6.16
CA GLN A 51 7.37 8.71 -6.92
C GLN A 51 8.29 7.51 -7.16
N MET A 52 8.05 6.39 -6.49
CA MET A 52 8.84 5.17 -6.70
C MET A 52 8.43 4.50 -8.03
N PRO A 53 9.38 3.92 -8.77
CA PRO A 53 9.05 3.15 -9.97
C PRO A 53 8.29 1.86 -9.61
N VAL A 54 7.63 1.27 -10.60
CA VAL A 54 7.09 -0.09 -10.51
C VAL A 54 8.25 -1.05 -10.22
N PRO A 55 8.15 -1.93 -9.20
CA PRO A 55 9.19 -2.88 -8.90
C PRO A 55 9.44 -3.88 -10.06
N THR A 56 10.69 -4.18 -10.32
CA THR A 56 11.10 -5.17 -11.33
C THR A 56 11.46 -6.53 -10.72
N ALA A 57 11.62 -6.59 -9.40
CA ALA A 57 11.84 -7.81 -8.63
C ALA A 57 11.23 -7.66 -7.24
N LEU A 58 10.69 -8.73 -6.67
CA LEU A 58 10.05 -8.75 -5.37
C LEU A 58 10.38 -10.03 -4.61
N PRO A 59 10.58 -9.99 -3.28
CA PRO A 59 10.74 -11.18 -2.48
C PRO A 59 9.42 -11.98 -2.40
N VAL A 60 9.54 -13.28 -2.20
CA VAL A 60 8.36 -14.12 -1.90
C VAL A 60 7.77 -13.67 -0.56
N PRO A 61 6.47 -13.33 -0.51
CA PRO A 61 5.84 -12.78 0.70
C PRO A 61 5.50 -13.83 1.77
N VAL A 62 6.01 -15.06 1.65
CA VAL A 62 5.85 -16.14 2.64
C VAL A 62 7.23 -16.56 3.12
N ALA A 63 7.44 -16.50 4.42
CA ALA A 63 8.73 -16.80 5.02
C ALA A 63 9.20 -18.23 4.72
N GLY A 64 10.47 -18.36 4.29
CA GLY A 64 11.10 -19.65 4.01
C GLY A 64 10.66 -20.34 2.72
N VAL A 65 9.80 -19.74 1.91
CA VAL A 65 9.40 -20.28 0.61
C VAL A 65 10.25 -19.64 -0.49
N PRO A 66 11.11 -20.38 -1.19
CA PRO A 66 11.88 -19.86 -2.32
C PRO A 66 11.01 -19.69 -3.57
N ALA A 67 11.37 -18.77 -4.46
CA ALA A 67 10.61 -18.45 -5.68
C ALA A 67 10.36 -19.68 -6.58
N ARG A 68 11.27 -20.64 -6.63
CA ARG A 68 11.13 -21.89 -7.41
C ARG A 68 10.01 -22.83 -6.93
N GLN A 69 9.51 -22.64 -5.69
CA GLN A 69 8.39 -23.40 -5.13
C GLN A 69 7.04 -22.73 -5.32
N VAL A 70 7.00 -21.49 -5.81
CA VAL A 70 5.75 -20.79 -6.10
C VAL A 70 5.15 -21.39 -7.37
N ALA A 71 3.94 -21.92 -7.26
CA ALA A 71 3.23 -22.50 -8.38
C ALA A 71 2.78 -21.43 -9.38
N ASP A 72 2.90 -21.72 -10.66
CA ASP A 72 2.37 -20.88 -11.74
C ASP A 72 0.85 -21.10 -11.83
N THR A 73 0.12 -20.24 -11.15
CA THR A 73 -1.35 -20.32 -11.04
C THR A 73 -2.06 -19.06 -11.53
N PHE A 74 -1.32 -18.03 -11.97
CA PHE A 74 -1.92 -16.82 -12.52
C PHE A 74 -2.72 -17.14 -13.78
N GLY A 75 -3.90 -16.53 -13.93
CA GLY A 75 -4.77 -16.77 -15.10
C GLY A 75 -5.50 -18.12 -15.13
N ALA A 76 -5.22 -19.03 -14.17
CA ALA A 76 -5.91 -20.32 -14.11
C ALA A 76 -7.44 -20.13 -13.92
N PRO A 77 -8.28 -20.98 -14.54
CA PRO A 77 -9.74 -20.89 -14.37
C PRO A 77 -10.16 -21.04 -12.91
N ARG A 78 -11.06 -20.17 -12.46
CA ARG A 78 -11.67 -20.20 -11.12
C ARG A 78 -13.20 -20.26 -11.25
N GLY A 79 -13.73 -21.46 -11.42
CA GLY A 79 -15.13 -21.67 -11.76
C GLY A 79 -15.42 -21.38 -13.23
N ARG A 80 -16.66 -20.87 -13.55
CA ARG A 80 -17.08 -20.66 -14.94
C ARG A 80 -16.67 -19.31 -15.50
N ASP A 81 -16.61 -18.24 -14.67
CA ASP A 81 -16.61 -16.86 -15.14
C ASP A 81 -15.44 -16.03 -14.59
N ARG A 82 -14.46 -16.65 -13.95
CA ARG A 82 -13.34 -15.95 -13.34
C ARG A 82 -12.00 -16.60 -13.67
N THR A 83 -10.96 -15.77 -13.72
CA THR A 83 -9.57 -16.21 -13.78
C THR A 83 -8.87 -15.87 -12.47
N HIS A 84 -7.80 -16.56 -12.16
CA HIS A 84 -6.98 -16.35 -10.98
C HIS A 84 -6.15 -15.06 -11.13
N ALA A 85 -6.42 -14.06 -10.30
CA ALA A 85 -5.79 -12.74 -10.36
C ALA A 85 -4.57 -12.61 -9.42
N GLY A 86 -3.81 -13.70 -9.27
CA GLY A 86 -2.63 -13.77 -8.41
C GLY A 86 -1.96 -15.13 -8.50
N VAL A 87 -1.08 -15.42 -7.55
CA VAL A 87 -0.44 -16.73 -7.37
C VAL A 87 -0.78 -17.31 -6.00
N ASP A 88 -0.86 -18.63 -5.91
CA ASP A 88 -1.07 -19.33 -4.66
C ASP A 88 0.28 -19.87 -4.16
N ILE A 89 0.68 -19.45 -2.97
CA ILE A 89 1.95 -19.79 -2.33
C ILE A 89 1.67 -20.72 -1.16
N PHE A 90 1.92 -22.01 -1.35
CA PHE A 90 1.64 -23.04 -0.35
C PHE A 90 2.70 -23.04 0.74
N ALA A 91 2.24 -23.05 2.00
CA ALA A 91 3.09 -23.16 3.18
C ALA A 91 2.29 -23.72 4.37
N LYS A 92 2.99 -24.09 5.44
CA LYS A 92 2.32 -24.52 6.67
C LYS A 92 1.46 -23.40 7.23
N ARG A 93 0.27 -23.76 7.78
CA ARG A 93 -0.55 -22.83 8.55
C ARG A 93 0.28 -22.15 9.63
N GLY A 94 0.09 -20.84 9.81
CA GLY A 94 0.84 -20.05 10.78
C GLY A 94 2.23 -19.60 10.30
N THR A 95 2.66 -19.93 9.06
CA THR A 95 3.88 -19.35 8.47
C THR A 95 3.67 -17.84 8.27
N GLU A 96 4.67 -17.04 8.60
CA GLU A 96 4.59 -15.59 8.46
C GLU A 96 4.39 -15.15 7.01
N VAL A 97 3.43 -14.25 6.83
CA VAL A 97 3.19 -13.50 5.60
C VAL A 97 3.74 -12.09 5.78
N ARG A 98 4.64 -11.71 4.88
CA ARG A 98 5.38 -10.44 4.96
C ARG A 98 5.07 -9.54 3.78
N SER A 99 5.12 -8.23 3.99
CA SER A 99 4.98 -7.27 2.89
C SER A 99 6.13 -7.43 1.89
N ALA A 100 5.78 -7.60 0.62
CA ALA A 100 6.77 -7.69 -0.47
C ALA A 100 7.39 -6.34 -0.83
N THR A 101 6.80 -5.22 -0.37
CA THR A 101 7.24 -3.84 -0.65
C THR A 101 7.11 -2.97 0.59
N PRO A 102 7.79 -1.81 0.66
CA PRO A 102 7.34 -0.74 1.54
C PRO A 102 5.95 -0.29 1.11
N GLY A 103 5.12 0.17 2.06
CA GLY A 103 3.76 0.55 1.71
C GLY A 103 2.96 1.18 2.82
N ILE A 104 1.67 1.36 2.55
CA ILE A 104 0.66 1.75 3.52
C ILE A 104 -0.40 0.67 3.56
N VAL A 105 -0.77 0.20 4.73
CA VAL A 105 -1.89 -0.73 4.91
C VAL A 105 -3.18 -0.02 4.51
N ALA A 106 -3.69 -0.36 3.32
CA ALA A 106 -4.85 0.30 2.76
C ALA A 106 -6.16 -0.25 3.31
N ASP A 107 -6.20 -1.55 3.58
CA ASP A 107 -7.40 -2.21 4.13
C ASP A 107 -7.04 -3.51 4.85
N ILE A 108 -7.82 -3.83 5.89
CA ILE A 108 -7.76 -5.08 6.64
C ILE A 108 -9.21 -5.51 6.85
N ARG A 109 -9.57 -6.71 6.41
CA ARG A 109 -10.94 -7.19 6.57
C ARG A 109 -11.04 -8.71 6.49
N GLU A 110 -12.12 -9.24 7.04
CA GLU A 110 -12.54 -10.62 6.85
C GLU A 110 -13.85 -10.62 6.06
N SER A 111 -13.79 -10.92 4.78
CA SER A 111 -14.99 -10.94 3.92
C SER A 111 -14.75 -11.61 2.58
N GLY A 112 -15.86 -12.06 1.98
CA GLY A 112 -15.88 -12.55 0.59
C GLY A 112 -14.98 -13.76 0.35
N LEU A 113 -14.47 -13.87 -0.86
CA LEU A 113 -13.65 -15.01 -1.30
C LEU A 113 -12.28 -15.05 -0.59
N GLY A 114 -11.69 -13.89 -0.30
CA GLY A 114 -10.36 -13.83 0.30
C GLY A 114 -10.32 -14.20 1.79
N GLY A 115 -11.48 -14.28 2.48
CA GLY A 115 -11.50 -14.48 3.92
C GLY A 115 -10.80 -13.37 4.67
N ARG A 116 -9.87 -13.71 5.57
CA ARG A 116 -8.98 -12.73 6.21
C ARG A 116 -7.94 -12.25 5.21
N GLN A 117 -7.88 -10.94 5.02
CA GLN A 117 -7.09 -10.33 3.96
C GLN A 117 -6.52 -8.98 4.36
N VAL A 118 -5.39 -8.63 3.75
CA VAL A 118 -4.72 -7.34 3.87
C VAL A 118 -4.48 -6.79 2.47
N TRP A 119 -4.73 -5.50 2.30
CA TRP A 119 -4.36 -4.74 1.13
C TRP A 119 -3.28 -3.74 1.50
N VAL A 120 -2.20 -3.73 0.74
CA VAL A 120 -1.11 -2.76 0.89
C VAL A 120 -1.02 -1.91 -0.36
N MET A 121 -0.98 -0.59 -0.21
CA MET A 121 -0.63 0.33 -1.28
C MET A 121 0.88 0.54 -1.26
N GLY A 122 1.56 0.13 -2.30
CA GLY A 122 3.02 0.18 -2.45
C GLY A 122 3.51 1.17 -3.51
N PRO A 123 4.73 0.94 -4.04
CA PRO A 123 5.36 1.74 -5.08
C PRO A 123 4.46 1.95 -6.29
N ALA A 124 4.61 3.09 -6.98
CA ALA A 124 3.81 3.48 -8.15
C ALA A 124 2.29 3.44 -7.93
N ARG A 125 1.84 3.45 -6.67
CA ARG A 125 0.42 3.27 -6.27
C ARG A 125 -0.16 1.91 -6.63
N GLU A 126 0.67 0.89 -6.85
CA GLU A 126 0.20 -0.48 -7.00
C GLU A 126 -0.40 -1.00 -5.71
N ARG A 127 -1.34 -1.92 -5.83
CA ARG A 127 -2.00 -2.56 -4.69
C ARG A 127 -1.58 -4.02 -4.62
N TYR A 128 -1.13 -4.42 -3.45
CA TYR A 128 -0.69 -5.77 -3.13
C TYR A 128 -1.73 -6.42 -2.25
N TYR A 129 -2.22 -7.57 -2.67
CA TYR A 129 -3.29 -8.31 -2.03
C TYR A 129 -2.78 -9.58 -1.37
N TYR A 130 -3.07 -9.74 -0.09
CA TYR A 130 -2.69 -10.89 0.73
C TYR A 130 -3.96 -11.49 1.31
N ALA A 131 -4.33 -12.72 0.92
CA ALA A 131 -5.59 -13.35 1.31
C ALA A 131 -5.43 -14.77 1.85
N HIS A 132 -6.52 -15.32 2.38
CA HIS A 132 -6.63 -16.62 3.04
C HIS A 132 -5.80 -16.70 4.33
N LEU A 133 -5.53 -15.57 4.97
CA LEU A 133 -4.76 -15.53 6.21
C LEU A 133 -5.47 -16.30 7.32
N ASP A 134 -4.68 -16.95 8.20
CA ASP A 134 -5.17 -17.55 9.42
C ASP A 134 -5.48 -16.48 10.47
N ASP A 135 -4.57 -15.53 10.59
CA ASP A 135 -4.75 -14.34 11.43
C ASP A 135 -3.88 -13.18 10.93
N TRP A 136 -4.14 -11.98 11.43
CA TRP A 136 -3.30 -10.80 11.22
C TRP A 136 -2.23 -10.69 12.30
N ARG A 137 -1.15 -9.99 12.02
CA ARG A 137 -0.18 -9.58 13.04
C ARG A 137 -0.87 -8.69 14.08
N ASP A 138 -0.59 -8.93 15.36
CA ASP A 138 -1.07 -8.08 16.43
C ASP A 138 -0.73 -6.61 16.22
N GLY A 139 -1.72 -5.74 16.42
CA GLY A 139 -1.59 -4.30 16.28
C GLY A 139 -1.49 -3.79 14.84
N LEU A 140 -1.63 -4.64 13.81
CA LEU A 140 -1.71 -4.16 12.43
C LEU A 140 -2.98 -3.36 12.21
N ALA A 141 -2.84 -2.12 11.74
CA ALA A 141 -3.97 -1.23 11.53
C ALA A 141 -3.97 -0.61 10.12
N ARG A 142 -5.17 -0.26 9.65
CA ARG A 142 -5.32 0.53 8.42
C ARG A 142 -4.67 1.89 8.59
N GLY A 143 -3.87 2.29 7.61
CA GLY A 143 -3.09 3.54 7.63
C GLY A 143 -1.65 3.36 8.13
N ASP A 144 -1.30 2.18 8.67
CA ASP A 144 0.08 1.90 9.06
C ASP A 144 1.02 2.06 7.87
N VAL A 145 2.11 2.79 8.08
CA VAL A 145 3.25 2.85 7.17
C VAL A 145 4.17 1.70 7.51
N ILE A 146 4.45 0.85 6.53
CA ILE A 146 5.20 -0.39 6.70
C ILE A 146 6.39 -0.45 5.74
N GLU A 147 7.44 -1.14 6.16
CA GLU A 147 8.60 -1.44 5.33
C GLU A 147 8.47 -2.83 4.68
N GLN A 148 9.25 -3.08 3.62
CA GLN A 148 9.39 -4.41 3.04
C GLN A 148 9.83 -5.40 4.12
N GLY A 149 9.24 -6.60 4.13
CA GLY A 149 9.52 -7.64 5.14
C GLY A 149 8.70 -7.52 6.42
N THR A 150 7.94 -6.43 6.61
CA THR A 150 7.02 -6.30 7.77
C THR A 150 6.00 -7.44 7.75
N VAL A 151 5.84 -8.15 8.88
CA VAL A 151 4.83 -9.20 9.04
C VAL A 151 3.44 -8.57 8.96
N LEU A 152 2.58 -9.11 8.10
CA LEU A 152 1.18 -8.69 7.92
C LEU A 152 0.21 -9.65 8.61
N GLY A 153 0.57 -10.93 8.66
CA GLY A 153 -0.26 -12.00 9.20
C GLY A 153 0.38 -13.37 8.97
N TYR A 154 -0.45 -14.39 8.95
CA TYR A 154 -0.02 -15.77 8.91
C TYR A 154 -0.80 -16.57 7.88
N VAL A 155 -0.14 -17.52 7.21
CA VAL A 155 -0.75 -18.40 6.20
C VAL A 155 -1.89 -19.20 6.81
N GLY A 156 -3.02 -19.22 6.13
CA GLY A 156 -4.22 -19.96 6.53
C GLY A 156 -4.95 -20.59 5.34
N ASP A 157 -6.25 -20.72 5.50
CA ASP A 157 -7.19 -21.25 4.49
C ASP A 157 -8.57 -20.59 4.60
N THR A 158 -8.64 -19.35 5.08
CA THR A 158 -9.93 -18.67 5.27
C THR A 158 -10.59 -18.29 3.93
N GLY A 159 -11.86 -17.90 3.98
CA GLY A 159 -12.64 -17.58 2.78
C GLY A 159 -12.96 -18.83 1.96
N ASN A 160 -12.81 -18.73 0.63
CA ASN A 160 -13.11 -19.85 -0.28
C ASN A 160 -11.96 -20.89 -0.35
N ALA A 161 -10.84 -20.65 0.33
CA ALA A 161 -9.77 -21.63 0.52
C ALA A 161 -10.06 -22.64 1.65
N LYS A 162 -11.16 -22.48 2.37
CA LYS A 162 -11.50 -23.35 3.51
C LYS A 162 -11.54 -24.82 3.11
N GLY A 163 -10.74 -25.63 3.83
CA GLY A 163 -10.61 -27.07 3.57
C GLY A 163 -9.67 -27.45 2.43
N THR A 164 -8.97 -26.48 1.82
CA THR A 164 -7.84 -26.74 0.92
C THR A 164 -6.52 -26.72 1.69
N PRO A 165 -5.40 -27.20 1.11
CA PRO A 165 -4.09 -27.02 1.72
C PRO A 165 -3.83 -25.53 2.00
N PRO A 166 -3.29 -25.18 3.20
CA PRO A 166 -3.01 -23.80 3.55
C PRO A 166 -2.09 -23.12 2.55
N HIS A 167 -2.44 -21.90 2.16
CA HIS A 167 -1.67 -21.10 1.21
C HIS A 167 -1.97 -19.61 1.36
N LEU A 168 -1.06 -18.78 0.93
CA LEU A 168 -1.31 -17.37 0.66
C LEU A 168 -1.77 -17.22 -0.77
N HIS A 169 -2.94 -16.64 -1.01
CA HIS A 169 -3.24 -16.05 -2.32
C HIS A 169 -2.65 -14.65 -2.36
N TRP A 170 -1.75 -14.41 -3.30
CA TRP A 170 -1.07 -13.13 -3.46
C TRP A 170 -1.26 -12.55 -4.85
N GLY A 171 -1.76 -11.32 -4.92
CA GLY A 171 -2.04 -10.60 -6.17
C GLY A 171 -1.43 -9.22 -6.19
N ILE A 172 -1.05 -8.75 -7.39
CA ILE A 172 -0.58 -7.39 -7.64
C ILE A 172 -1.53 -6.73 -8.64
N TYR A 173 -1.94 -5.50 -8.34
CA TYR A 173 -2.90 -4.74 -9.15
C TYR A 173 -2.30 -3.38 -9.49
N GLY A 174 -1.91 -3.21 -10.75
CA GLY A 174 -1.50 -1.96 -11.33
C GLY A 174 -2.67 -1.14 -11.88
N ALA A 175 -2.36 -0.16 -12.74
CA ALA A 175 -3.36 0.71 -13.36
C ALA A 175 -4.33 -0.07 -14.28
N ASP A 176 -3.84 -1.10 -14.98
CA ASP A 176 -4.59 -1.90 -15.94
C ASP A 176 -5.23 -3.16 -15.32
N GLY A 177 -5.17 -3.30 -14.01
CA GLY A 177 -5.71 -4.45 -13.28
C GLY A 177 -4.64 -5.39 -12.73
N ALA A 178 -5.04 -6.65 -12.46
CA ALA A 178 -4.13 -7.66 -11.96
C ALA A 178 -3.15 -8.13 -13.04
N TYR A 179 -1.90 -8.36 -12.68
CA TYR A 179 -0.89 -8.93 -13.55
C TYR A 179 -0.09 -10.03 -12.84
N ASP A 180 0.60 -10.87 -13.61
CA ASP A 180 1.32 -12.04 -13.10
C ASP A 180 2.48 -11.64 -12.18
N PRO A 181 2.44 -12.02 -10.90
CA PRO A 181 3.53 -11.73 -9.97
C PRO A 181 4.76 -12.64 -10.15
N LEU A 182 4.61 -13.81 -10.75
CA LEU A 182 5.64 -14.85 -10.76
C LEU A 182 6.97 -14.42 -11.39
N PRO A 183 6.99 -13.66 -12.50
CA PRO A 183 8.24 -13.14 -13.06
C PRO A 183 9.02 -12.26 -12.06
N LEU A 184 8.32 -11.44 -11.27
CA LEU A 184 8.95 -10.56 -10.27
C LEU A 184 9.56 -11.36 -9.12
N LEU A 185 8.88 -12.43 -8.68
CA LEU A 185 9.40 -13.33 -7.64
C LEU A 185 10.66 -14.06 -8.11
N LYS A 186 10.68 -14.53 -9.36
CA LYS A 186 11.82 -15.22 -9.96
C LYS A 186 13.01 -14.28 -10.23
N ALA A 187 12.75 -13.00 -10.43
CA ALA A 187 13.78 -11.98 -10.62
C ALA A 187 14.45 -11.54 -9.31
N TRP A 188 13.84 -11.83 -8.15
CA TRP A 188 14.43 -11.53 -6.85
C TRP A 188 15.59 -12.52 -6.59
N PRO A 189 16.78 -12.02 -6.20
CA PRO A 189 17.90 -12.92 -5.92
C PRO A 189 17.54 -13.82 -4.73
N ASP A 190 17.65 -15.14 -4.95
CA ASP A 190 17.57 -16.10 -3.85
C ASP A 190 18.70 -15.76 -2.86
N THR A 191 18.34 -15.28 -1.67
CA THR A 191 19.31 -15.10 -0.59
C THR A 191 19.69 -16.50 -0.11
N PRO A 192 20.99 -16.81 0.04
CA PRO A 192 21.45 -18.11 0.50
C PRO A 192 20.98 -18.46 1.89
#